data_c1feed208e0f4829dc0b5cf37329dc8f
#
_entry.id   c1feed208e0f4829dc0b5cf37329dc8f
#
_cell.length_a   1.000
_cell.length_b   1.000
_cell.length_c   1.000
_cell.angle_alpha   90.00
_cell.angle_beta   90.00
_cell.angle_gamma   90.00
#
_symmetry.space_group_name_H-M   'P 1'
#
loop_
_entity.id
_entity.type
_entity.pdbx_description
1 polymer ?
#
loop_
_entity_poly.entity_id
_entity_poly.type
_entity_poly.pdbx_seq_one_letter_code
_entity_poly.pdbx_strand_id
1 'polypeptide(L)'
;FRSNLDQRIRDLRKAEHEHPCRNCPDLQQHLKWGHRWARETRELQRVTDRYDSRTGSVARQFDCICDILTGLGYLERHVNAAGHIDMTLTEKGLLLRRIYSEHDLELCEALLAGTFDKLDANGLAAVLSSLVYEARRGGDGEPRHYPGGISGPIAIASSKLKGICEDIDILCEDHGLDEMQRPDFGILDIMYEWADGGSLGSCLYGTDMTGGDFVRTAKRLADVLQQIAVAQPLPFDGGERLAGLAHEAADRVNRGVVAYSGVD
;
A
#
# COMPACT_ATOMS: atom_id res chain seq x y z
N PHE A 1 23.20 43.28 -21.04
CA PHE A 1 22.64 42.02 -21.56
C PHE A 1 22.57 41.97 -23.09
N ARG A 2 21.98 42.96 -23.78
CA ARG A 2 21.90 43.03 -25.26
C ARG A 2 23.27 43.03 -25.93
N SER A 3 24.23 43.83 -25.45
CA SER A 3 25.61 43.96 -26.02
C SER A 3 26.35 42.60 -26.04
N ASN A 4 26.17 41.76 -25.02
CA ASN A 4 26.84 40.46 -24.93
C ASN A 4 26.23 39.45 -25.92
N LEU A 5 24.92 39.54 -26.15
CA LEU A 5 24.21 38.70 -27.11
C LEU A 5 24.59 39.02 -28.56
N ASP A 6 24.67 40.33 -28.88
CA ASP A 6 25.07 40.79 -30.20
C ASP A 6 26.54 40.43 -30.53
N GLN A 7 27.44 40.48 -29.53
CA GLN A 7 28.81 40.03 -29.70
C GLN A 7 28.86 38.52 -29.98
N ARG A 8 28.14 37.72 -29.22
CA ARG A 8 28.07 36.26 -29.40
C ARG A 8 27.48 35.85 -30.76
N ILE A 9 26.52 36.60 -31.28
CA ILE A 9 25.96 36.39 -32.62
C ILE A 9 27.01 36.67 -33.68
N ARG A 10 27.79 37.75 -33.54
CA ARG A 10 28.89 38.08 -34.47
C ARG A 10 29.98 37.00 -34.48
N ASP A 11 30.36 36.50 -33.30
CA ASP A 11 31.40 35.49 -33.17
C ASP A 11 30.94 34.15 -33.79
N LEU A 12 29.68 33.77 -33.59
CA LEU A 12 29.10 32.57 -34.19
C LEU A 12 29.01 32.68 -35.72
N ARG A 13 28.60 33.83 -36.25
CA ARG A 13 28.54 34.05 -37.70
C ARG A 13 29.96 34.04 -38.33
N LYS A 14 30.98 34.54 -37.63
CA LYS A 14 32.35 34.44 -38.05
C LYS A 14 32.84 33.00 -38.07
N ALA A 15 32.58 32.25 -37.02
CA ALA A 15 32.94 30.83 -36.93
C ALA A 15 32.24 29.99 -38.02
N GLU A 16 30.94 30.27 -38.32
CA GLU A 16 30.22 29.65 -39.42
C GLU A 16 30.86 29.97 -40.77
N HIS A 17 31.30 31.23 -41.00
CA HIS A 17 31.91 31.65 -42.22
C HIS A 17 33.29 31.03 -42.47
N GLU A 18 34.06 30.84 -41.41
CA GLU A 18 35.41 30.27 -41.42
C GLU A 18 35.41 28.73 -41.35
N HIS A 19 34.25 28.11 -41.18
CA HIS A 19 34.13 26.66 -40.98
C HIS A 19 34.57 25.88 -42.24
N PRO A 20 35.43 24.85 -42.12
CA PRO A 20 35.93 24.06 -43.25
C PRO A 20 34.84 23.43 -44.10
N CYS A 21 33.69 23.09 -43.51
CA CYS A 21 32.57 22.50 -44.23
C CYS A 21 31.88 23.44 -45.22
N ARG A 22 32.14 24.76 -45.20
CA ARG A 22 31.50 25.73 -46.09
C ARG A 22 31.75 25.44 -47.58
N ASN A 23 32.92 24.93 -47.88
CA ASN A 23 33.34 24.61 -49.27
C ASN A 23 33.18 23.12 -49.58
N CYS A 24 32.44 22.34 -48.73
CA CYS A 24 32.22 20.94 -48.95
C CYS A 24 31.15 20.74 -50.06
N PRO A 25 31.46 19.99 -51.11
CA PRO A 25 30.50 19.73 -52.22
C PRO A 25 29.22 19.01 -51.70
N ASP A 26 29.34 18.21 -50.63
CA ASP A 26 28.26 17.43 -50.06
C ASP A 26 27.61 18.09 -48.84
N LEU A 27 27.85 19.41 -48.64
CA LEU A 27 27.35 20.13 -47.45
C LEU A 27 25.87 19.95 -47.21
N GLN A 28 25.04 20.01 -48.23
CA GLN A 28 23.59 19.86 -48.13
C GLN A 28 23.17 18.46 -47.59
N GLN A 29 23.90 17.45 -47.99
CA GLN A 29 23.67 16.09 -47.54
C GLN A 29 24.15 15.89 -46.11
N HIS A 30 25.32 16.43 -45.77
CA HIS A 30 25.85 16.43 -44.40
C HIS A 30 24.92 17.18 -43.44
N LEU A 31 24.35 18.31 -43.83
CA LEU A 31 23.38 19.05 -43.02
C LEU A 31 22.09 18.25 -42.79
N LYS A 32 21.58 17.55 -43.81
CA LYS A 32 20.42 16.65 -43.63
C LYS A 32 20.70 15.58 -42.58
N TRP A 33 21.84 14.93 -42.67
CA TRP A 33 22.24 13.90 -41.71
C TRP A 33 22.50 14.50 -40.33
N GLY A 34 23.13 15.66 -40.23
CA GLY A 34 23.36 16.37 -38.98
C GLY A 34 22.04 16.77 -38.28
N HIS A 35 21.07 17.28 -39.02
CA HIS A 35 19.74 17.61 -38.48
C HIS A 35 18.99 16.36 -38.01
N ARG A 36 19.07 15.27 -38.78
CA ARG A 36 18.46 14.01 -38.41
C ARG A 36 19.10 13.45 -37.11
N TRP A 37 20.44 13.41 -37.07
CA TRP A 37 21.18 12.96 -35.90
C TRP A 37 20.83 13.79 -34.65
N ALA A 38 20.83 15.12 -34.77
CA ALA A 38 20.50 16.00 -33.66
C ALA A 38 19.05 15.85 -33.18
N ARG A 39 18.12 15.48 -34.07
CA ARG A 39 16.74 15.16 -33.69
C ARG A 39 16.66 13.84 -32.95
N GLU A 40 17.24 12.77 -33.51
CA GLU A 40 17.25 11.43 -32.91
C GLU A 40 17.97 11.43 -31.55
N THR A 41 19.09 12.18 -31.42
CA THR A 41 19.82 12.34 -30.16
C THR A 41 18.97 13.04 -29.10
N ARG A 42 18.23 14.08 -29.46
CA ARG A 42 17.30 14.76 -28.53
C ARG A 42 16.14 13.86 -28.09
N GLU A 43 15.62 13.05 -29.00
CA GLU A 43 14.56 12.07 -28.71
C GLU A 43 15.09 10.99 -27.75
N LEU A 44 16.27 10.44 -28.03
CA LEU A 44 16.94 9.48 -27.15
C LEU A 44 17.15 10.05 -25.76
N GLN A 45 17.68 11.28 -25.66
CA GLN A 45 17.90 11.94 -24.37
C GLN A 45 16.58 12.08 -23.57
N ARG A 46 15.49 12.49 -24.24
CA ARG A 46 14.17 12.60 -23.58
C ARG A 46 13.64 11.25 -23.06
N VAL A 47 13.87 10.19 -23.82
CA VAL A 47 13.45 8.82 -23.40
C VAL A 47 14.31 8.38 -22.21
N THR A 48 15.63 8.60 -22.27
CA THR A 48 16.56 8.27 -21.19
C THR A 48 16.22 9.04 -19.92
N ASP A 49 16.04 10.37 -20.00
CA ASP A 49 15.68 11.21 -18.84
C ASP A 49 14.35 10.75 -18.20
N ARG A 50 13.38 10.34 -19.03
CA ARG A 50 12.09 9.80 -18.54
C ARG A 50 12.26 8.45 -17.86
N TYR A 51 13.10 7.59 -18.40
CA TYR A 51 13.40 6.28 -17.82
C TYR A 51 14.14 6.44 -16.49
N ASP A 52 15.19 7.28 -16.45
CA ASP A 52 15.98 7.54 -15.26
C ASP A 52 15.15 8.19 -14.14
N SER A 53 14.24 9.10 -14.48
CA SER A 53 13.36 9.72 -13.50
C SER A 53 12.37 8.72 -12.89
N ARG A 54 11.83 7.77 -13.68
CA ARG A 54 10.93 6.72 -13.18
C ARG A 54 11.69 5.70 -12.33
N THR A 55 12.84 5.24 -12.79
CA THR A 55 13.66 4.26 -12.05
C THR A 55 14.18 4.86 -10.75
N GLY A 56 14.62 6.12 -10.77
CA GLY A 56 15.03 6.84 -9.57
C GLY A 56 13.88 7.08 -8.57
N SER A 57 12.65 7.26 -9.06
CA SER A 57 11.46 7.37 -8.19
C SER A 57 11.15 6.05 -7.49
N VAL A 58 11.16 4.92 -8.21
CA VAL A 58 10.90 3.59 -7.62
C VAL A 58 11.99 3.19 -6.63
N ALA A 59 13.27 3.41 -6.97
CA ALA A 59 14.37 3.13 -6.06
C ALA A 59 14.27 3.96 -4.76
N ARG A 60 13.93 5.23 -4.87
CA ARG A 60 13.73 6.10 -3.70
C ARG A 60 12.54 5.65 -2.85
N GLN A 61 11.41 5.27 -3.48
CA GLN A 61 10.27 4.71 -2.74
C GLN A 61 10.65 3.43 -2.00
N PHE A 62 11.40 2.55 -2.65
CA PHE A 62 11.92 1.34 -2.02
C PHE A 62 12.82 1.66 -0.82
N ASP A 63 13.74 2.61 -0.95
CA ASP A 63 14.61 3.04 0.15
C ASP A 63 13.80 3.62 1.32
N CYS A 64 12.80 4.46 1.04
CA CYS A 64 11.89 4.99 2.07
C CYS A 64 11.12 3.89 2.80
N ILE A 65 10.58 2.90 2.08
CA ILE A 65 9.90 1.74 2.67
C ILE A 65 10.87 0.94 3.55
N CYS A 66 12.09 0.70 3.10
CA CYS A 66 13.12 0.03 3.89
C CYS A 66 13.49 0.82 5.16
N ASP A 67 13.53 2.15 5.09
CA ASP A 67 13.79 3.01 6.25
C ASP A 67 12.65 2.91 7.28
N ILE A 68 11.39 2.98 6.84
CA ILE A 68 10.21 2.79 7.68
C ILE A 68 10.23 1.42 8.34
N LEU A 69 10.40 0.34 7.57
CA LEU A 69 10.43 -1.02 8.08
C LEU A 69 11.59 -1.27 9.05
N THR A 70 12.75 -0.62 8.84
CA THR A 70 13.88 -0.67 9.77
C THR A 70 13.56 0.09 11.06
N GLY A 71 12.96 1.29 10.94
CA GLY A 71 12.53 2.10 12.09
C GLY A 71 11.48 1.40 12.96
N LEU A 72 10.57 0.67 12.35
CA LEU A 72 9.54 -0.14 13.03
C LEU A 72 10.06 -1.51 13.50
N GLY A 73 11.30 -1.89 13.17
CA GLY A 73 11.94 -3.14 13.61
C GLY A 73 11.51 -4.39 12.83
N TYR A 74 11.02 -4.26 11.60
CA TYR A 74 10.76 -5.38 10.68
C TYR A 74 12.00 -5.83 9.93
N LEU A 75 12.94 -4.90 9.71
CA LEU A 75 14.21 -5.13 9.05
C LEU A 75 15.38 -4.73 9.98
N GLU A 76 16.47 -5.46 9.89
CA GLU A 76 17.76 -5.10 10.46
C GLU A 76 18.78 -4.89 9.36
N ARG A 77 19.60 -3.83 9.49
CA ARG A 77 20.69 -3.51 8.57
C ARG A 77 22.02 -3.98 9.14
N HIS A 78 22.77 -4.73 8.35
CA HIS A 78 24.10 -5.21 8.69
C HIS A 78 25.10 -4.76 7.64
N VAL A 79 26.29 -4.32 8.06
CA VAL A 79 27.38 -4.06 7.14
C VAL A 79 28.17 -5.36 6.99
N ASN A 80 28.21 -5.94 5.78
CA ASN A 80 28.95 -7.15 5.51
C ASN A 80 30.48 -6.90 5.41
N ALA A 81 31.27 -7.96 5.32
CA ALA A 81 32.74 -7.89 5.24
C ALA A 81 33.26 -7.11 4.01
N ALA A 82 32.45 -6.92 2.97
CA ALA A 82 32.77 -6.13 1.78
C ALA A 82 32.35 -4.65 1.90
N GLY A 83 31.77 -4.24 3.05
CA GLY A 83 31.28 -2.87 3.27
C GLY A 83 29.91 -2.58 2.64
N HIS A 84 29.21 -3.58 2.14
CA HIS A 84 27.85 -3.42 1.62
C HIS A 84 26.83 -3.56 2.76
N ILE A 85 25.69 -2.88 2.62
CA ILE A 85 24.56 -2.96 3.52
C ILE A 85 23.69 -4.14 3.09
N ASP A 86 23.58 -5.15 3.93
CA ASP A 86 22.65 -6.25 3.80
C ASP A 86 21.47 -6.03 4.75
N MET A 87 20.27 -6.42 4.32
CA MET A 87 19.05 -6.35 5.14
C MET A 87 18.54 -7.74 5.45
N THR A 88 18.19 -7.98 6.72
CA THR A 88 17.61 -9.24 7.19
C THR A 88 16.25 -8.99 7.82
N LEU A 89 15.35 -9.97 7.69
CA LEU A 89 14.05 -9.94 8.35
C LEU A 89 14.22 -10.30 9.84
N THR A 90 13.57 -9.53 10.69
CA THR A 90 13.38 -9.88 12.10
C THR A 90 12.22 -10.88 12.24
N GLU A 91 11.93 -11.38 13.45
CA GLU A 91 10.72 -12.17 13.71
C GLU A 91 9.44 -11.38 13.39
N LYS A 92 9.43 -10.08 13.68
CA LYS A 92 8.37 -9.16 13.30
C LYS A 92 8.24 -9.07 11.75
N GLY A 93 9.36 -8.99 11.04
CA GLY A 93 9.40 -9.01 9.57
C GLY A 93 8.92 -10.34 8.97
N LEU A 94 9.16 -11.45 9.65
CA LEU A 94 8.63 -12.76 9.23
C LEU A 94 7.10 -12.84 9.38
N LEU A 95 6.51 -12.16 10.35
CA LEU A 95 5.06 -12.05 10.47
C LEU A 95 4.48 -11.25 9.28
N LEU A 96 5.01 -10.06 9.01
CA LEU A 96 4.56 -9.22 7.90
C LEU A 96 4.62 -9.97 6.56
N ARG A 97 5.69 -10.72 6.30
CA ARG A 97 5.84 -11.52 5.07
C ARG A 97 4.76 -12.58 4.88
N ARG A 98 4.04 -12.99 5.93
CA ARG A 98 2.99 -14.02 5.89
C ARG A 98 1.59 -13.46 5.72
N ILE A 99 1.45 -12.15 5.79
CA ILE A 99 0.17 -11.45 5.67
C ILE A 99 0.16 -10.68 4.36
N TYR A 100 -0.84 -10.93 3.52
CA TYR A 100 -1.05 -10.26 2.25
C TYR A 100 -2.37 -9.48 2.30
N SER A 101 -2.28 -8.19 2.59
CA SER A 101 -3.42 -7.27 2.63
C SER A 101 -2.96 -5.89 2.16
N GLU A 102 -3.89 -5.05 1.76
CA GLU A 102 -3.59 -3.63 1.47
C GLU A 102 -3.17 -2.87 2.74
N HIS A 103 -3.54 -3.39 3.92
CA HIS A 103 -3.21 -2.86 5.25
C HIS A 103 -2.40 -3.87 6.07
N ASP A 104 -1.43 -4.53 5.44
CA ASP A 104 -0.64 -5.58 6.09
C ASP A 104 0.23 -5.05 7.23
N LEU A 105 0.83 -3.88 7.08
CA LEU A 105 1.66 -3.24 8.09
C LEU A 105 0.84 -2.80 9.29
N GLU A 106 -0.28 -2.13 9.09
CA GLU A 106 -1.21 -1.69 10.14
C GLU A 106 -1.79 -2.89 10.89
N LEU A 107 -2.13 -3.96 10.16
CA LEU A 107 -2.60 -5.20 10.76
C LEU A 107 -1.51 -5.83 11.63
N CYS A 108 -0.28 -5.93 11.17
CA CYS A 108 0.84 -6.44 11.95
C CYS A 108 1.10 -5.63 13.22
N GLU A 109 1.12 -4.29 13.13
CA GLU A 109 1.25 -3.40 14.29
C GLU A 109 0.09 -3.61 15.28
N ALA A 110 -1.15 -3.72 14.80
CA ALA A 110 -2.31 -3.95 15.64
C ALA A 110 -2.28 -5.32 16.35
N LEU A 111 -1.80 -6.38 15.67
CA LEU A 111 -1.59 -7.71 16.25
C LEU A 111 -0.55 -7.65 17.38
N LEU A 112 0.60 -7.03 17.11
CA LEU A 112 1.70 -6.89 18.07
C LEU A 112 1.34 -6.01 19.26
N ALA A 113 0.50 -4.99 19.07
CA ALA A 113 0.01 -4.11 20.14
C ALA A 113 -1.09 -4.74 21.01
N GLY A 114 -1.51 -5.98 20.74
CA GLY A 114 -2.59 -6.64 21.49
C GLY A 114 -3.96 -5.95 21.32
N THR A 115 -4.18 -5.28 20.17
CA THR A 115 -5.40 -4.54 19.89
C THR A 115 -6.65 -5.41 19.99
N PHE A 116 -6.52 -6.69 19.63
CA PHE A 116 -7.63 -7.65 19.53
C PHE A 116 -7.78 -8.59 20.72
N ASP A 117 -7.00 -8.40 21.79
CA ASP A 117 -6.94 -9.36 22.91
C ASP A 117 -8.26 -9.57 23.65
N LYS A 118 -9.13 -8.56 23.65
CA LYS A 118 -10.42 -8.61 24.34
C LYS A 118 -11.60 -8.95 23.43
N LEU A 119 -11.34 -9.27 22.17
CA LEU A 119 -12.37 -9.62 21.21
C LEU A 119 -12.68 -11.13 21.25
N ASP A 120 -13.90 -11.45 20.90
CA ASP A 120 -14.34 -12.77 20.46
C ASP A 120 -14.22 -12.90 18.93
N ALA A 121 -14.60 -14.04 18.37
CA ALA A 121 -14.51 -14.30 16.94
C ALA A 121 -15.37 -13.33 16.09
N ASN A 122 -16.58 -12.99 16.57
CA ASN A 122 -17.45 -12.03 15.88
C ASN A 122 -16.85 -10.63 15.89
N GLY A 123 -16.34 -10.19 17.03
CA GLY A 123 -15.68 -8.90 17.20
C GLY A 123 -14.41 -8.79 16.36
N LEU A 124 -13.60 -9.85 16.29
CA LEU A 124 -12.41 -9.89 15.45
C LEU A 124 -12.79 -9.76 13.97
N ALA A 125 -13.76 -10.54 13.49
CA ALA A 125 -14.25 -10.43 12.11
C ALA A 125 -14.78 -9.01 11.81
N ALA A 126 -15.56 -8.43 12.74
CA ALA A 126 -16.13 -7.09 12.59
C ALA A 126 -15.05 -6.02 12.48
N VAL A 127 -14.06 -6.00 13.38
CA VAL A 127 -13.01 -4.97 13.35
C VAL A 127 -12.11 -5.13 12.13
N LEU A 128 -11.66 -6.36 11.80
CA LEU A 128 -10.80 -6.61 10.66
C LEU A 128 -11.49 -6.38 9.31
N SER A 129 -12.83 -6.40 9.24
CA SER A 129 -13.55 -6.08 8.02
C SER A 129 -13.28 -4.66 7.51
N SER A 130 -12.93 -3.72 8.42
CA SER A 130 -12.58 -2.34 8.06
C SER A 130 -11.31 -2.22 7.22
N LEU A 131 -10.40 -3.20 7.31
CA LEU A 131 -9.14 -3.23 6.55
C LEU A 131 -9.30 -3.80 5.13
N VAL A 132 -10.43 -4.40 4.82
CA VAL A 132 -10.69 -5.03 3.51
C VAL A 132 -11.91 -4.47 2.79
N TYR A 133 -12.65 -3.59 3.45
CA TYR A 133 -13.83 -2.93 2.89
C TYR A 133 -13.48 -1.54 2.37
N GLU A 134 -14.12 -1.20 1.27
CA GLU A 134 -14.07 0.12 0.66
C GLU A 134 -15.47 0.50 0.19
N ALA A 135 -16.00 1.60 0.72
CA ALA A 135 -17.31 2.10 0.31
C ALA A 135 -17.28 2.62 -1.13
N ARG A 136 -18.25 2.25 -1.95
CA ARG A 136 -18.37 2.74 -3.35
C ARG A 136 -18.65 4.23 -3.47
N ARG A 137 -19.25 4.84 -2.45
CA ARG A 137 -19.53 6.28 -2.33
C ARG A 137 -19.04 6.70 -0.97
N GLY A 138 -18.27 7.78 -0.92
CA GLY A 138 -17.66 8.25 0.31
C GLY A 138 -18.67 8.31 1.46
N GLY A 139 -18.56 7.34 2.37
CA GLY A 139 -19.16 7.35 3.68
C GLY A 139 -18.27 8.11 4.65
N ASP A 140 -18.72 8.28 5.87
CA ASP A 140 -17.92 8.84 6.96
C ASP A 140 -16.95 7.81 7.56
N GLY A 141 -16.93 6.57 7.03
CA GLY A 141 -16.09 5.47 7.50
C GLY A 141 -16.47 4.93 8.87
N GLU A 142 -17.66 5.30 9.40
CA GLU A 142 -18.14 4.88 10.71
C GLU A 142 -19.27 3.84 10.61
N PRO A 143 -19.37 2.90 11.55
CA PRO A 143 -20.47 1.96 11.60
C PRO A 143 -21.75 2.64 12.08
N ARG A 144 -22.92 2.11 11.71
CA ARG A 144 -24.23 2.59 12.22
C ARG A 144 -24.32 2.50 13.74
N HIS A 145 -23.70 1.48 14.33
CA HIS A 145 -23.54 1.31 15.78
C HIS A 145 -22.37 0.34 16.06
N TYR A 146 -21.81 0.46 17.25
CA TYR A 146 -20.81 -0.50 17.74
C TYR A 146 -21.50 -1.61 18.53
N PRO A 147 -21.40 -2.89 18.11
CA PRO A 147 -21.87 -4.01 18.92
C PRO A 147 -21.20 -4.00 20.30
N GLY A 148 -22.00 -4.09 21.35
CA GLY A 148 -21.51 -3.92 22.73
C GLY A 148 -21.36 -2.47 23.19
N GLY A 149 -21.75 -1.48 22.37
CA GLY A 149 -21.74 -0.05 22.70
C GLY A 149 -20.40 0.64 22.49
N ILE A 150 -20.40 1.97 22.59
CA ILE A 150 -19.23 2.85 22.33
C ILE A 150 -18.07 2.67 23.34
N SER A 151 -18.32 2.05 24.47
CA SER A 151 -17.30 1.70 25.48
C SER A 151 -17.00 0.19 25.49
N GLY A 152 -17.56 -0.56 24.55
CA GLY A 152 -17.35 -2.00 24.42
C GLY A 152 -16.00 -2.35 23.79
N PRO A 153 -15.59 -3.62 23.87
CA PRO A 153 -14.27 -4.06 23.37
C PRO A 153 -14.10 -3.81 21.87
N ILE A 154 -15.15 -3.91 21.07
CA ILE A 154 -15.12 -3.66 19.62
C ILE A 154 -14.83 -2.19 19.32
N ALA A 155 -15.51 -1.24 19.99
CA ALA A 155 -15.28 0.18 19.81
C ALA A 155 -13.86 0.58 20.26
N ILE A 156 -13.37 0.00 21.36
CA ILE A 156 -12.01 0.23 21.87
C ILE A 156 -10.97 -0.30 20.87
N ALA A 157 -11.16 -1.51 20.34
CA ALA A 157 -10.24 -2.08 19.34
C ALA A 157 -10.27 -1.27 18.04
N SER A 158 -11.43 -0.84 17.57
CA SER A 158 -11.55 0.04 16.39
C SER A 158 -10.82 1.37 16.58
N SER A 159 -10.95 2.00 17.76
CA SER A 159 -10.25 3.26 18.06
C SER A 159 -8.73 3.06 18.09
N LYS A 160 -8.24 1.98 18.68
CA LYS A 160 -6.81 1.65 18.67
C LYS A 160 -6.29 1.41 17.26
N LEU A 161 -7.04 0.66 16.44
CA LEU A 161 -6.68 0.39 15.05
C LEU A 161 -6.61 1.70 14.24
N LYS A 162 -7.58 2.61 14.40
CA LYS A 162 -7.54 3.95 13.79
C LYS A 162 -6.27 4.71 14.14
N GLY A 163 -5.92 4.75 15.43
CA GLY A 163 -4.70 5.42 15.89
C GLY A 163 -3.43 4.81 15.27
N ILE A 164 -3.34 3.48 15.18
CA ILE A 164 -2.21 2.81 14.51
C ILE A 164 -2.12 3.19 13.03
N CYS A 165 -3.25 3.22 12.32
CA CYS A 165 -3.28 3.63 10.91
C CYS A 165 -2.85 5.09 10.74
N GLU A 166 -3.30 5.99 11.61
CA GLU A 166 -2.89 7.40 11.61
C GLU A 166 -1.39 7.58 11.88
N ASP A 167 -0.83 6.83 12.83
CA ASP A 167 0.61 6.86 13.14
C ASP A 167 1.46 6.38 11.95
N ILE A 168 1.01 5.33 11.25
CA ILE A 168 1.69 4.81 10.04
C ILE A 168 1.56 5.79 8.88
N ASP A 169 0.40 6.41 8.67
CA ASP A 169 0.18 7.44 7.66
C ASP A 169 1.16 8.62 7.86
N ILE A 170 1.26 9.16 9.07
CA ILE A 170 2.21 10.22 9.41
C ILE A 170 3.65 9.79 9.10
N LEU A 171 4.00 8.56 9.45
CA LEU A 171 5.33 8.03 9.17
C LEU A 171 5.62 7.90 7.67
N CYS A 172 4.63 7.51 6.87
CA CYS A 172 4.72 7.45 5.41
C CYS A 172 4.88 8.84 4.79
N GLU A 173 4.08 9.82 5.24
CA GLU A 173 4.17 11.22 4.80
C GLU A 173 5.54 11.83 5.12
N ASP A 174 6.08 11.62 6.32
CA ASP A 174 7.40 12.10 6.74
C ASP A 174 8.54 11.55 5.85
N HIS A 175 8.34 10.36 5.26
CA HIS A 175 9.27 9.75 4.31
C HIS A 175 8.95 10.08 2.85
N GLY A 176 7.93 10.90 2.59
CA GLY A 176 7.54 11.34 1.24
C GLY A 176 6.88 10.24 0.41
N LEU A 177 6.22 9.28 1.06
CA LEU A 177 5.32 8.32 0.42
C LEU A 177 3.91 8.91 0.32
N ASP A 178 3.13 8.39 -0.63
CA ASP A 178 1.73 8.79 -0.79
C ASP A 178 0.89 8.33 0.42
N GLU A 179 -0.18 9.08 0.72
CA GLU A 179 -1.17 8.76 1.75
C GLU A 179 -1.73 7.35 1.52
N MET A 180 -1.79 6.55 2.58
CA MET A 180 -2.37 5.21 2.53
C MET A 180 -3.90 5.29 2.56
N GLN A 181 -4.56 4.27 2.01
CA GLN A 181 -6.01 4.17 2.10
C GLN A 181 -6.41 3.97 3.57
N ARG A 182 -7.37 4.77 4.05
CA ARG A 182 -7.86 4.65 5.44
C ARG A 182 -8.80 3.47 5.59
N PRO A 183 -8.80 2.77 6.74
CA PRO A 183 -9.74 1.72 7.03
C PRO A 183 -11.17 2.25 7.09
N ASP A 184 -12.13 1.51 6.54
CA ASP A 184 -13.55 1.89 6.48
C ASP A 184 -14.38 1.00 7.42
N PHE A 185 -14.79 1.55 8.55
CA PHE A 185 -15.58 0.85 9.57
C PHE A 185 -17.07 0.79 9.26
N GLY A 186 -17.52 1.35 8.13
CA GLY A 186 -18.93 1.35 7.73
C GLY A 186 -19.56 -0.05 7.54
N ILE A 187 -18.75 -1.10 7.44
CA ILE A 187 -19.22 -2.50 7.34
C ILE A 187 -19.22 -3.23 8.69
N LEU A 188 -18.66 -2.65 9.74
CA LEU A 188 -18.34 -3.35 10.98
C LEU A 188 -19.57 -4.05 11.62
N ASP A 189 -20.66 -3.32 11.78
CA ASP A 189 -21.88 -3.86 12.39
C ASP A 189 -22.58 -4.91 11.51
N ILE A 190 -22.49 -4.74 10.19
CA ILE A 190 -22.99 -5.71 9.20
C ILE A 190 -22.21 -7.01 9.29
N MET A 191 -20.88 -6.93 9.37
CA MET A 191 -20.02 -8.12 9.47
C MET A 191 -20.16 -8.81 10.83
N TYR A 192 -20.36 -8.06 11.91
CA TYR A 192 -20.64 -8.62 13.22
C TYR A 192 -21.93 -9.45 13.20
N GLU A 193 -23.04 -8.89 12.68
CA GLU A 193 -24.32 -9.58 12.57
C GLU A 193 -24.20 -10.84 11.69
N TRP A 194 -23.44 -10.75 10.59
CA TRP A 194 -23.17 -11.91 9.75
C TRP A 194 -22.41 -13.00 10.51
N ALA A 195 -21.29 -12.67 11.17
CA ALA A 195 -20.50 -13.64 11.92
C ALA A 195 -21.28 -14.25 13.10
N ASP A 196 -22.25 -13.52 13.67
CA ASP A 196 -23.16 -14.00 14.73
C ASP A 196 -24.30 -14.90 14.22
N GLY A 197 -24.38 -15.13 12.90
CA GLY A 197 -25.35 -16.06 12.31
C GLY A 197 -26.52 -15.41 11.60
N GLY A 198 -26.56 -14.09 11.47
CA GLY A 198 -27.59 -13.34 10.75
C GLY A 198 -27.72 -13.75 9.28
N SER A 199 -28.92 -13.61 8.71
CA SER A 199 -29.15 -13.84 7.29
C SER A 199 -28.60 -12.68 6.46
N LEU A 200 -28.20 -12.92 5.19
CA LEU A 200 -27.71 -11.84 4.32
C LEU A 200 -28.74 -10.71 4.18
N GLY A 201 -30.01 -11.04 4.04
CA GLY A 201 -31.09 -10.05 3.95
C GLY A 201 -31.25 -9.20 5.20
N SER A 202 -31.08 -9.78 6.39
CA SER A 202 -31.11 -9.08 7.68
C SER A 202 -29.91 -8.14 7.82
N CYS A 203 -28.70 -8.65 7.57
CA CYS A 203 -27.46 -7.87 7.69
C CYS A 203 -27.44 -6.65 6.75
N LEU A 204 -27.96 -6.78 5.54
CA LEU A 204 -27.97 -5.70 4.54
C LEU A 204 -29.22 -4.80 4.63
N TYR A 205 -30.16 -5.10 5.50
CA TYR A 205 -31.38 -4.28 5.62
C TYR A 205 -31.04 -2.83 6.02
N GLY A 206 -31.55 -1.89 5.24
CA GLY A 206 -31.31 -0.45 5.48
C GLY A 206 -29.90 0.04 5.15
N THR A 207 -29.15 -0.73 4.37
CA THR A 207 -27.82 -0.34 3.87
C THR A 207 -27.86 -0.16 2.34
N ASP A 208 -26.90 0.61 1.81
CA ASP A 208 -26.69 0.75 0.36
C ASP A 208 -25.76 -0.35 -0.21
N MET A 209 -25.29 -1.27 0.61
CA MET A 209 -24.39 -2.34 0.21
C MET A 209 -25.12 -3.41 -0.59
N THR A 210 -24.58 -3.81 -1.72
CA THR A 210 -25.12 -4.93 -2.50
C THR A 210 -24.65 -6.28 -1.95
N GLY A 211 -25.45 -7.35 -2.15
CA GLY A 211 -25.05 -8.70 -1.76
C GLY A 211 -23.72 -9.14 -2.40
N GLY A 212 -23.46 -8.72 -3.64
CA GLY A 212 -22.19 -9.01 -4.34
C GLY A 212 -20.98 -8.33 -3.70
N ASP A 213 -21.11 -7.08 -3.27
CA ASP A 213 -20.05 -6.35 -2.58
C ASP A 213 -19.77 -6.96 -1.20
N PHE A 214 -20.84 -7.30 -0.48
CA PHE A 214 -20.71 -7.99 0.80
C PHE A 214 -19.95 -9.31 0.66
N VAL A 215 -20.37 -10.19 -0.28
CA VAL A 215 -19.71 -11.48 -0.49
C VAL A 215 -18.24 -11.30 -0.86
N ARG A 216 -17.89 -10.32 -1.72
CA ARG A 216 -16.49 -10.04 -2.07
C ARG A 216 -15.67 -9.61 -0.86
N THR A 217 -16.20 -8.70 -0.04
CA THR A 217 -15.55 -8.24 1.19
C THR A 217 -15.42 -9.38 2.20
N ALA A 218 -16.46 -10.17 2.41
CA ALA A 218 -16.43 -11.30 3.32
C ALA A 218 -15.39 -12.36 2.91
N LYS A 219 -15.22 -12.63 1.62
CA LYS A 219 -14.17 -13.53 1.12
C LYS A 219 -12.76 -12.98 1.37
N ARG A 220 -12.52 -11.69 1.07
CA ARG A 220 -11.24 -11.04 1.37
C ARG A 220 -10.94 -11.09 2.87
N LEU A 221 -11.95 -10.85 3.72
CA LEU A 221 -11.81 -10.95 5.17
C LEU A 221 -11.48 -12.39 5.63
N ALA A 222 -12.21 -13.38 5.12
CA ALA A 222 -11.96 -14.79 5.45
C ALA A 222 -10.52 -15.20 5.08
N ASP A 223 -10.01 -14.69 3.96
CA ASP A 223 -8.64 -14.91 3.50
C ASP A 223 -7.61 -14.31 4.47
N VAL A 224 -7.79 -13.06 4.90
CA VAL A 224 -6.92 -12.39 5.88
C VAL A 224 -6.97 -13.12 7.23
N LEU A 225 -8.16 -13.48 7.72
CA LEU A 225 -8.31 -14.25 8.95
C LEU A 225 -7.60 -15.61 8.88
N GLN A 226 -7.69 -16.30 7.76
CA GLN A 226 -7.00 -17.56 7.55
C GLN A 226 -5.47 -17.37 7.52
N GLN A 227 -4.98 -16.29 6.92
CA GLN A 227 -3.55 -15.96 6.95
C GLN A 227 -3.05 -15.75 8.38
N ILE A 228 -3.79 -15.05 9.24
CA ILE A 228 -3.45 -14.88 10.66
C ILE A 228 -3.44 -16.23 11.37
N ALA A 229 -4.45 -17.07 11.11
CA ALA A 229 -4.57 -18.40 11.75
C ALA A 229 -3.37 -19.31 11.45
N VAL A 230 -2.81 -19.25 10.23
CA VAL A 230 -1.68 -20.10 9.81
C VAL A 230 -0.31 -19.44 9.97
N ALA A 231 -0.24 -18.15 10.33
CA ALA A 231 1.01 -17.40 10.49
C ALA A 231 1.81 -17.77 11.75
N GLN A 232 1.67 -19.00 12.23
CA GLN A 232 2.36 -19.49 13.43
C GLN A 232 3.88 -19.72 13.21
N PRO A 233 4.72 -19.53 14.28
CA PRO A 233 4.38 -18.91 15.55
C PRO A 233 4.22 -17.39 15.41
N LEU A 234 3.24 -16.81 16.10
CA LEU A 234 3.12 -15.36 16.23
C LEU A 234 4.13 -14.85 17.29
N PRO A 235 4.89 -13.77 17.04
CA PRO A 235 6.02 -13.34 17.86
C PRO A 235 5.58 -12.54 19.10
N PHE A 236 4.49 -12.94 19.78
CA PHE A 236 3.99 -12.27 20.98
C PHE A 236 3.18 -13.24 21.87
N ASP A 237 3.06 -12.88 23.15
CA ASP A 237 2.27 -13.62 24.11
C ASP A 237 0.77 -13.67 23.73
N GLY A 238 0.17 -14.85 23.76
CA GLY A 238 -1.24 -15.03 23.34
C GLY A 238 -1.41 -15.26 21.85
N GLY A 239 -0.35 -15.38 21.07
CA GLY A 239 -0.40 -15.63 19.62
C GLY A 239 -1.19 -16.88 19.23
N GLU A 240 -1.05 -17.99 19.98
CA GLU A 240 -1.81 -19.23 19.74
C GLU A 240 -3.32 -19.01 19.94
N ARG A 241 -3.71 -18.28 20.99
CA ARG A 241 -5.10 -17.93 21.25
C ARG A 241 -5.66 -17.10 20.09
N LEU A 242 -4.90 -16.11 19.64
CA LEU A 242 -5.33 -15.22 18.56
C LEU A 242 -5.44 -15.97 17.23
N ALA A 243 -4.53 -16.88 16.93
CA ALA A 243 -4.60 -17.72 15.74
C ALA A 243 -5.84 -18.66 15.78
N GLY A 244 -6.13 -19.26 16.93
CA GLY A 244 -7.37 -20.03 17.13
C GLY A 244 -8.63 -19.19 16.94
N LEU A 245 -8.61 -17.95 17.48
CA LEU A 245 -9.71 -17.00 17.33
C LEU A 245 -9.89 -16.57 15.86
N ALA A 246 -8.80 -16.34 15.13
CA ALA A 246 -8.84 -16.00 13.73
C ALA A 246 -9.38 -17.15 12.86
N HIS A 247 -9.03 -18.40 13.19
CA HIS A 247 -9.59 -19.57 12.53
C HIS A 247 -11.11 -19.66 12.76
N GLU A 248 -11.57 -19.52 14.00
CA GLU A 248 -13.00 -19.50 14.33
C GLU A 248 -13.73 -18.35 13.60
N ALA A 249 -13.15 -17.16 13.58
CA ALA A 249 -13.70 -16.01 12.87
C ALA A 249 -13.81 -16.26 11.36
N ALA A 250 -12.78 -16.88 10.75
CA ALA A 250 -12.80 -17.27 9.35
C ALA A 250 -13.94 -18.22 9.01
N ASP A 251 -14.17 -19.24 9.86
CA ASP A 251 -15.29 -20.19 9.69
C ASP A 251 -16.66 -19.51 9.81
N ARG A 252 -16.80 -18.56 10.76
CA ARG A 252 -18.02 -17.79 10.95
C ARG A 252 -18.32 -16.85 9.77
N VAL A 253 -17.30 -16.29 9.15
CA VAL A 253 -17.44 -15.43 7.96
C VAL A 253 -17.69 -16.26 6.71
N ASN A 254 -16.94 -17.38 6.52
CA ASN A 254 -17.01 -18.23 5.33
C ASN A 254 -18.15 -19.26 5.40
N ARG A 255 -19.38 -18.79 5.50
CA ARG A 255 -20.59 -19.61 5.56
C ARG A 255 -21.64 -19.21 4.53
N GLY A 256 -22.66 -20.05 4.35
CA GLY A 256 -23.80 -19.76 3.48
C GLY A 256 -23.38 -19.29 2.09
N VAL A 257 -23.94 -18.18 1.61
CA VAL A 257 -23.66 -17.63 0.28
C VAL A 257 -22.18 -17.27 0.06
N VAL A 258 -21.45 -16.91 1.11
CA VAL A 258 -20.01 -16.61 1.02
C VAL A 258 -19.22 -17.87 0.66
N ALA A 259 -19.51 -18.99 1.30
CA ALA A 259 -18.85 -20.27 1.03
C ALA A 259 -19.22 -20.86 -0.34
N TYR A 260 -20.47 -20.70 -0.77
CA TYR A 260 -20.97 -21.31 -2.02
C TYR A 260 -20.80 -20.44 -3.26
N SER A 261 -20.54 -19.15 -3.11
CA SER A 261 -20.24 -18.30 -4.25
C SER A 261 -18.84 -18.63 -4.78
N GLY A 262 -18.71 -19.72 -5.54
CA GLY A 262 -17.54 -20.00 -6.35
C GLY A 262 -17.37 -18.86 -7.36
N VAL A 263 -16.40 -18.00 -7.14
CA VAL A 263 -15.84 -17.15 -8.18
C VAL A 263 -14.55 -17.84 -8.54
N ASP A 264 -14.62 -18.69 -9.56
CA ASP A 264 -13.45 -19.19 -10.27
C ASP A 264 -12.81 -18.04 -11.04
#